data_99055db0f6246465c9645ebbfffbd059
#
_entry.id   99055db0f6246465c9645ebbfffbd059
#
_cell.length_a   1.000
_cell.length_b   1.000
_cell.length_c   1.000
_cell.angle_alpha   90.00
_cell.angle_beta   90.00
_cell.angle_gamma   90.00
#
_symmetry.space_group_name_H-M   'P 1'
#
loop_
_entity.id
_entity.type
_entity.pdbx_description
1 polymer ?
#
loop_
_entity_poly.entity_id
_entity_poly.type
_entity_poly.pdbx_seq_one_letter_code
_entity_poly.pdbx_strand_id
1 'polypeptide(L)'
;MRAVLSELVDIRAVQGHVLYRFLGSGCVFEHTTSKGDVLAIKHISTAKRHLNEGDMMQYAATHSVLAPRVRGVYEVMVGGDCLSRVMVSDRVPGVPLVDVWQQMTAADQAAVKDQLRVQLVRMRACTGPAIGSMGGKPTRNVYDGPLGGTLGPFADEEAFDDWCLARVPIVRSTFKRLLRGERKKRLGRGGGGDARAGRFVLTHGDLTPRNIMVQGNVLTGIIDSELSGFFPEYAERAFARLCHQHEEWWLPVLDELLPGCSKRRHALTALVELAFAPP
;
A
#
# COMPACT_ATOMS: atom_id res chain seq x y z
N MET A 1 -8.42 17.99 -20.08
CA MET A 1 -8.83 17.81 -18.68
C MET A 1 -10.33 17.97 -18.46
N ARG A 2 -10.97 19.10 -18.84
CA ARG A 2 -12.45 19.25 -18.76
C ARG A 2 -13.24 18.24 -19.61
N ALA A 3 -12.74 17.78 -20.76
CA ALA A 3 -13.44 16.84 -21.64
C ALA A 3 -13.58 15.43 -21.02
N VAL A 4 -12.59 14.94 -20.29
CA VAL A 4 -12.69 13.63 -19.60
C VAL A 4 -13.72 13.67 -18.49
N LEU A 5 -13.85 14.81 -17.80
CA LEU A 5 -14.87 15.00 -16.76
C LEU A 5 -16.29 15.11 -17.33
N SER A 6 -16.47 15.70 -18.54
CA SER A 6 -17.79 15.78 -19.16
C SER A 6 -18.30 14.41 -19.63
N GLU A 7 -17.40 13.48 -19.98
CA GLU A 7 -17.74 12.07 -20.27
C GLU A 7 -17.97 11.24 -18.99
N LEU A 8 -17.42 11.68 -17.84
CA LEU A 8 -17.50 10.96 -16.55
C LEU A 8 -18.63 11.43 -15.63
N VAL A 9 -19.37 12.47 -16.00
CA VAL A 9 -20.37 13.13 -15.12
C VAL A 9 -21.57 12.24 -14.78
N ASP A 10 -21.86 11.21 -15.57
CA ASP A 10 -22.83 10.20 -15.19
C ASP A 10 -22.15 8.86 -14.95
N ILE A 11 -21.69 8.65 -13.71
CA ILE A 11 -21.08 7.39 -13.27
C ILE A 11 -22.01 6.18 -13.50
N ARG A 12 -23.33 6.40 -13.61
CA ARG A 12 -24.31 5.36 -13.96
C ARG A 12 -24.32 5.04 -15.43
N ALA A 13 -23.88 5.99 -16.27
CA ALA A 13 -23.80 5.87 -17.73
C ALA A 13 -22.40 5.50 -18.22
N VAL A 14 -21.38 5.40 -17.36
CA VAL A 14 -20.05 4.99 -17.79
C VAL A 14 -20.10 3.55 -18.27
N GLN A 15 -20.11 3.40 -19.59
CA GLN A 15 -19.97 2.12 -20.27
C GLN A 15 -18.49 1.73 -20.25
N GLY A 16 -18.10 0.92 -19.28
CA GLY A 16 -16.75 0.40 -19.17
C GLY A 16 -16.76 -1.03 -18.64
N HIS A 17 -15.73 -1.78 -18.95
CA HIS A 17 -15.53 -3.11 -18.38
C HIS A 17 -15.21 -2.97 -16.88
N VAL A 18 -16.04 -3.57 -16.01
CA VAL A 18 -15.79 -3.57 -14.56
C VAL A 18 -14.61 -4.50 -14.27
N LEU A 19 -13.51 -3.95 -13.79
CA LEU A 19 -12.33 -4.69 -13.40
C LEU A 19 -12.47 -5.29 -12.00
N TYR A 20 -13.06 -4.52 -11.06
CA TYR A 20 -13.21 -4.95 -9.68
C TYR A 20 -14.38 -4.24 -8.98
N ARG A 21 -15.08 -4.93 -8.08
CA ARG A 21 -16.10 -4.37 -7.19
C ARG A 21 -15.71 -4.54 -5.74
N PHE A 22 -15.73 -3.46 -4.97
CA PHE A 22 -15.52 -3.50 -3.53
C PHE A 22 -16.80 -3.90 -2.80
N LEU A 23 -16.64 -4.59 -1.69
CA LEU A 23 -17.73 -4.77 -0.74
C LEU A 23 -18.17 -3.39 -0.24
N GLY A 24 -19.43 -3.02 -0.57
CA GLY A 24 -20.01 -1.72 -0.20
C GLY A 24 -20.31 -0.86 -1.37
N SER A 25 -19.80 0.13 -1.82
CA SER A 25 -20.26 1.07 -2.85
C SER A 25 -19.14 1.61 -3.75
N GLY A 26 -18.12 0.80 -4.02
CA GLY A 26 -17.03 1.20 -4.88
C GLY A 26 -16.76 0.18 -6.01
N CYS A 27 -16.15 0.65 -7.08
CA CYS A 27 -15.71 -0.19 -8.19
C CYS A 27 -14.51 0.42 -8.91
N VAL A 28 -13.77 -0.42 -9.60
CA VAL A 28 -12.79 -0.03 -10.61
C VAL A 28 -13.28 -0.51 -11.95
N PHE A 29 -13.28 0.37 -12.94
CA PHE A 29 -13.63 0.02 -14.30
C PHE A 29 -12.59 0.55 -15.28
N GLU A 30 -12.48 -0.13 -16.43
CA GLU A 30 -11.63 0.26 -17.53
C GLU A 30 -12.41 1.20 -18.45
N HIS A 31 -11.76 2.25 -18.93
CA HIS A 31 -12.30 3.18 -19.89
C HIS A 31 -11.25 3.49 -20.96
N THR A 32 -11.64 3.38 -22.22
CA THR A 32 -10.80 3.81 -23.36
C THR A 32 -11.25 5.18 -23.82
N THR A 33 -10.35 6.15 -23.78
CA THR A 33 -10.64 7.51 -24.24
C THR A 33 -10.78 7.55 -25.77
N SER A 34 -11.38 8.62 -26.29
CA SER A 34 -11.45 8.87 -27.74
C SER A 34 -10.08 8.96 -28.45
N LYS A 35 -9.01 9.16 -27.67
CA LYS A 35 -7.61 9.19 -28.14
C LYS A 35 -6.91 7.82 -28.07
N GLY A 36 -7.61 6.79 -27.59
CA GLY A 36 -7.07 5.44 -27.43
C GLY A 36 -6.32 5.20 -26.11
N ASP A 37 -6.26 6.17 -25.17
CA ASP A 37 -5.68 5.94 -23.85
C ASP A 37 -6.58 4.99 -23.05
N VAL A 38 -6.02 3.94 -22.48
CA VAL A 38 -6.73 3.01 -21.59
C VAL A 38 -6.51 3.42 -20.15
N LEU A 39 -7.59 3.70 -19.45
CA LEU A 39 -7.60 4.23 -18.09
C LEU A 39 -8.26 3.25 -17.12
N ALA A 40 -7.78 3.24 -15.87
CA ALA A 40 -8.46 2.65 -14.73
C ALA A 40 -9.13 3.77 -13.92
N ILE A 41 -10.42 3.63 -13.66
CA ILE A 41 -11.23 4.61 -12.95
C ILE A 41 -11.73 3.95 -11.66
N LYS A 42 -11.15 4.34 -10.52
CA LYS A 42 -11.54 3.87 -9.19
C LYS A 42 -12.57 4.84 -8.60
N HIS A 43 -13.79 4.37 -8.46
CA HIS A 43 -14.88 5.09 -7.79
C HIS A 43 -15.03 4.59 -6.35
N ILE A 44 -15.04 5.51 -5.40
CA ILE A 44 -15.11 5.22 -3.97
C ILE A 44 -16.19 6.09 -3.35
N SER A 45 -17.15 5.49 -2.65
CA SER A 45 -18.14 6.22 -1.86
C SER A 45 -17.45 6.97 -0.71
N THR A 46 -17.95 8.17 -0.36
CA THR A 46 -17.35 9.08 0.65
C THR A 46 -17.28 8.53 2.06
N ALA A 47 -18.04 7.49 2.38
CA ALA A 47 -17.93 6.82 3.68
C ALA A 47 -16.52 6.26 3.96
N LYS A 48 -15.70 6.06 2.91
CA LYS A 48 -14.32 5.59 3.01
C LYS A 48 -13.35 6.69 2.54
N ARG A 49 -12.82 7.46 3.47
CA ARG A 49 -11.85 8.54 3.19
C ARG A 49 -10.48 7.96 2.85
N HIS A 50 -10.24 7.59 1.59
CA HIS A 50 -8.90 7.28 1.08
C HIS A 50 -8.16 8.57 0.71
N LEU A 51 -7.61 9.25 1.70
CA LEU A 51 -7.12 10.62 1.56
C LEU A 51 -5.85 10.75 0.72
N ASN A 52 -5.05 9.67 0.58
CA ASN A 52 -3.67 9.80 0.08
C ASN A 52 -3.27 8.77 -0.97
N GLU A 53 -4.18 7.91 -1.42
CA GLU A 53 -3.85 6.85 -2.39
C GLU A 53 -3.27 7.42 -3.68
N GLY A 54 -3.93 8.43 -4.25
CA GLY A 54 -3.48 9.07 -5.50
C GLY A 54 -2.13 9.77 -5.34
N ASP A 55 -1.90 10.45 -4.21
CA ASP A 55 -0.63 11.13 -3.92
C ASP A 55 0.52 10.12 -3.80
N MET A 56 0.31 9.02 -3.06
CA MET A 56 1.32 7.98 -2.85
C MET A 56 1.62 7.20 -4.14
N MET A 57 0.59 6.86 -4.90
CA MET A 57 0.74 6.20 -6.20
C MET A 57 1.50 7.07 -7.20
N GLN A 58 1.14 8.35 -7.32
CA GLN A 58 1.83 9.30 -8.18
C GLN A 58 3.28 9.51 -7.75
N TYR A 59 3.53 9.59 -6.44
CA TYR A 59 4.88 9.67 -5.90
C TYR A 59 5.71 8.45 -6.31
N ALA A 60 5.19 7.24 -6.12
CA ALA A 60 5.85 6.00 -6.52
C ALA A 60 6.18 6.00 -8.03
N ALA A 61 5.21 6.35 -8.89
CA ALA A 61 5.39 6.41 -10.34
C ALA A 61 6.48 7.41 -10.75
N THR A 62 6.55 8.59 -10.12
CA THR A 62 7.57 9.59 -10.41
C THR A 62 8.97 9.22 -9.93
N HIS A 63 9.08 8.23 -9.02
CA HIS A 63 10.35 7.70 -8.51
C HIS A 63 10.72 6.34 -9.13
N SER A 64 10.24 6.07 -10.34
CA SER A 64 10.57 4.88 -11.13
C SER A 64 10.10 3.55 -10.53
N VAL A 65 9.18 3.57 -9.58
CA VAL A 65 8.43 2.38 -9.18
C VAL A 65 7.37 2.10 -10.25
N LEU A 66 7.15 0.85 -10.59
CA LEU A 66 6.11 0.44 -11.53
C LEU A 66 4.71 0.59 -10.89
N ALA A 67 4.33 1.82 -10.60
CA ALA A 67 3.00 2.18 -10.12
C ALA A 67 2.21 2.89 -11.24
N PRO A 68 0.87 2.80 -11.27
CA PRO A 68 0.05 3.50 -12.24
C PRO A 68 0.26 5.01 -12.12
N ARG A 69 0.39 5.70 -13.27
CA ARG A 69 0.41 7.16 -13.28
C ARG A 69 -0.99 7.70 -13.01
N VAL A 70 -1.12 8.54 -12.01
CA VAL A 70 -2.39 9.19 -11.68
C VAL A 70 -2.63 10.36 -12.63
N ARG A 71 -3.79 10.36 -13.29
CA ARG A 71 -4.25 11.42 -14.19
C ARG A 71 -5.05 12.49 -13.45
N GLY A 72 -5.66 12.12 -12.33
CA GLY A 72 -6.40 13.03 -11.46
C GLY A 72 -7.21 12.34 -10.38
N VAL A 73 -7.51 13.09 -9.32
CA VAL A 73 -8.44 12.69 -8.26
C VAL A 73 -9.51 13.78 -8.18
N TYR A 74 -10.77 13.38 -8.16
CA TYR A 74 -11.93 14.25 -8.26
C TYR A 74 -12.93 13.94 -7.17
N GLU A 75 -13.58 14.97 -6.66
CA GLU A 75 -14.72 14.84 -5.76
C GLU A 75 -16.01 15.07 -6.53
N VAL A 76 -16.98 14.18 -6.35
CA VAL A 76 -18.32 14.31 -6.91
C VAL A 76 -19.21 14.99 -5.88
N MET A 77 -19.57 16.24 -6.13
CA MET A 77 -20.35 17.07 -5.22
C MET A 77 -21.82 17.08 -5.65
N VAL A 78 -22.73 16.91 -4.71
CA VAL A 78 -24.18 17.06 -4.95
C VAL A 78 -24.76 17.87 -3.77
N GLY A 79 -25.43 18.99 -4.09
CA GLY A 79 -26.03 19.85 -3.08
C GLY A 79 -25.07 20.47 -2.06
N GLY A 80 -23.76 20.52 -2.37
CA GLY A 80 -22.72 20.98 -1.45
C GLY A 80 -22.03 19.86 -0.67
N ASP A 81 -22.55 18.65 -0.71
CA ASP A 81 -21.97 17.48 -0.07
C ASP A 81 -21.13 16.66 -1.04
N CYS A 82 -19.98 16.17 -0.57
CA CYS A 82 -19.15 15.25 -1.34
C CYS A 82 -19.75 13.83 -1.26
N LEU A 83 -20.36 13.34 -2.34
CA LEU A 83 -20.97 12.00 -2.39
C LEU A 83 -19.97 10.90 -2.66
N SER A 84 -18.95 11.16 -3.48
CA SER A 84 -17.97 10.15 -3.86
C SER A 84 -16.67 10.78 -4.34
N ARG A 85 -15.65 9.95 -4.44
CA ARG A 85 -14.36 10.29 -5.06
C ARG A 85 -14.09 9.40 -6.25
N VAL A 86 -13.46 9.98 -7.25
CA VAL A 86 -13.06 9.28 -8.47
C VAL A 86 -11.57 9.52 -8.68
N MET A 87 -10.79 8.44 -8.69
CA MET A 87 -9.38 8.47 -9.08
C MET A 87 -9.24 7.90 -10.48
N VAL A 88 -8.59 8.64 -11.35
CA VAL A 88 -8.29 8.24 -12.73
C VAL A 88 -6.78 8.02 -12.83
N SER A 89 -6.39 6.84 -13.30
CA SER A 89 -4.98 6.47 -13.53
C SER A 89 -4.81 5.73 -14.85
N ASP A 90 -3.58 5.59 -15.29
CA ASP A 90 -3.27 4.70 -16.41
C ASP A 90 -3.67 3.26 -16.03
N ARG A 91 -4.25 2.53 -16.99
CA ARG A 91 -4.53 1.10 -16.81
C ARG A 91 -3.23 0.32 -16.91
N VAL A 92 -2.86 -0.40 -15.86
CA VAL A 92 -1.71 -1.31 -15.88
C VAL A 92 -2.07 -2.54 -16.73
N PRO A 93 -1.30 -2.86 -17.78
CA PRO A 93 -1.61 -4.00 -18.62
C PRO A 93 -1.37 -5.34 -17.91
N GLY A 94 -2.01 -6.38 -18.42
CA GLY A 94 -1.89 -7.74 -17.91
C GLY A 94 -2.94 -8.10 -16.87
N VAL A 95 -2.64 -9.13 -16.09
CA VAL A 95 -3.53 -9.75 -15.09
C VAL A 95 -2.86 -9.78 -13.72
N PRO A 96 -3.63 -9.89 -12.62
CA PRO A 96 -3.07 -10.08 -11.28
C PRO A 96 -2.21 -11.35 -11.21
N LEU A 97 -1.09 -11.28 -10.49
CA LEU A 97 -0.16 -12.39 -10.33
C LEU A 97 -0.83 -13.61 -9.68
N VAL A 98 -1.79 -13.39 -8.80
CA VAL A 98 -2.57 -14.47 -8.15
C VAL A 98 -3.27 -15.38 -9.15
N ASP A 99 -3.72 -14.85 -10.29
CA ASP A 99 -4.50 -15.59 -11.28
C ASP A 99 -3.64 -16.53 -12.13
N VAL A 100 -2.32 -16.29 -12.20
CA VAL A 100 -1.43 -17.00 -13.13
C VAL A 100 -0.25 -17.70 -12.47
N TRP A 101 0.09 -17.38 -11.23
CA TRP A 101 1.29 -17.88 -10.55
C TRP A 101 1.44 -19.40 -10.58
N GLN A 102 0.36 -20.13 -10.32
CA GLN A 102 0.40 -21.60 -10.26
C GLN A 102 0.59 -22.27 -11.63
N GLN A 103 0.34 -21.51 -12.70
CA GLN A 103 0.53 -21.98 -14.08
C GLN A 103 1.88 -21.57 -14.67
N MET A 104 2.62 -20.71 -14.00
CA MET A 104 3.95 -20.25 -14.40
C MET A 104 4.98 -21.36 -14.21
N THR A 105 5.95 -21.42 -15.13
CA THR A 105 7.13 -22.25 -14.93
C THR A 105 8.01 -21.70 -13.80
N ALA A 106 8.87 -22.53 -13.20
CA ALA A 106 9.81 -22.08 -12.18
C ALA A 106 10.73 -20.93 -12.69
N ALA A 107 11.08 -20.94 -13.98
CA ALA A 107 11.86 -19.89 -14.61
C ALA A 107 11.07 -18.57 -14.69
N ASP A 108 9.80 -18.62 -15.06
CA ASP A 108 8.94 -17.42 -15.10
C ASP A 108 8.70 -16.85 -13.70
N GLN A 109 8.44 -17.71 -12.70
CA GLN A 109 8.33 -17.31 -11.31
C GLN A 109 9.60 -16.62 -10.80
N ALA A 110 10.78 -17.16 -11.14
CA ALA A 110 12.05 -16.54 -10.80
C ALA A 110 12.21 -15.17 -11.46
N ALA A 111 11.88 -15.05 -12.74
CA ALA A 111 11.95 -13.78 -13.48
C ALA A 111 11.03 -12.70 -12.87
N VAL A 112 9.81 -13.07 -12.46
CA VAL A 112 8.88 -12.13 -11.78
C VAL A 112 9.43 -11.72 -10.41
N LYS A 113 9.97 -12.66 -9.63
CA LYS A 113 10.59 -12.34 -8.33
C LYS A 113 11.77 -11.38 -8.47
N ASP A 114 12.63 -11.57 -9.46
CA ASP A 114 13.78 -10.68 -9.70
C ASP A 114 13.34 -9.27 -10.07
N GLN A 115 12.33 -9.14 -10.93
CA GLN A 115 11.75 -7.84 -11.28
C GLN A 115 11.09 -7.18 -10.07
N LEU A 116 10.36 -7.93 -9.24
CA LEU A 116 9.76 -7.42 -8.02
C LEU A 116 10.83 -6.95 -7.01
N ARG A 117 11.94 -7.69 -6.89
CA ARG A 117 13.10 -7.30 -6.07
C ARG A 117 13.64 -5.92 -6.49
N VAL A 118 13.72 -5.65 -7.79
CA VAL A 118 14.12 -4.33 -8.32
C VAL A 118 13.15 -3.25 -7.87
N GLN A 119 11.83 -3.51 -7.92
CA GLN A 119 10.83 -2.52 -7.47
C GLN A 119 10.94 -2.24 -5.96
N LEU A 120 11.13 -3.27 -5.15
CA LEU A 120 11.31 -3.13 -3.71
C LEU A 120 12.58 -2.32 -3.36
N VAL A 121 13.65 -2.47 -4.12
CA VAL A 121 14.87 -1.63 -3.97
C VAL A 121 14.54 -0.15 -4.30
N ARG A 122 13.80 0.11 -5.37
CA ARG A 122 13.36 1.47 -5.74
C ARG A 122 12.46 2.09 -4.66
N MET A 123 11.50 1.33 -4.16
CA MET A 123 10.64 1.78 -3.06
C MET A 123 11.45 2.15 -1.81
N ARG A 124 12.45 1.35 -1.44
CA ARG A 124 13.33 1.65 -0.29
C ARG A 124 14.25 2.83 -0.51
N ALA A 125 14.54 3.18 -1.75
CA ALA A 125 15.27 4.40 -2.08
C ALA A 125 14.42 5.68 -1.89
N CYS A 126 13.09 5.53 -1.93
CA CYS A 126 12.12 6.59 -1.65
C CYS A 126 11.96 6.74 -0.14
N THR A 127 12.35 7.89 0.43
CA THR A 127 12.35 8.09 1.89
C THR A 127 11.54 9.33 2.30
N GLY A 128 10.93 9.24 3.49
CA GLY A 128 10.21 10.34 4.13
C GLY A 128 10.75 10.65 5.52
N PRO A 129 10.52 11.86 6.03
CA PRO A 129 11.03 12.31 7.33
C PRO A 129 10.19 11.81 8.52
N ALA A 130 8.98 11.32 8.28
CA ALA A 130 8.04 10.90 9.31
C ALA A 130 7.28 9.64 8.85
N ILE A 131 6.76 8.86 9.79
CA ILE A 131 5.85 7.74 9.50
C ILE A 131 4.47 8.32 9.19
N GLY A 132 3.98 8.04 8.00
CA GLY A 132 2.72 8.57 7.49
C GLY A 132 2.73 8.70 5.98
N SER A 133 1.89 9.58 5.44
CA SER A 133 1.79 9.84 4.00
C SER A 133 2.58 11.07 3.58
N MET A 134 2.52 11.39 2.28
CA MET A 134 3.11 12.58 1.68
C MET A 134 2.72 13.86 2.41
N GLY A 135 3.71 14.77 2.57
CA GLY A 135 3.50 16.07 3.20
C GLY A 135 3.22 16.00 4.71
N GLY A 136 3.66 14.93 5.40
CA GLY A 136 3.43 14.76 6.84
C GLY A 136 1.97 14.53 7.21
N LYS A 137 1.18 14.00 6.30
CA LYS A 137 -0.23 13.65 6.56
C LYS A 137 -0.33 12.25 7.17
N PRO A 138 -1.44 11.94 7.89
CA PRO A 138 -1.72 10.56 8.29
C PRO A 138 -1.90 9.67 7.05
N THR A 139 -1.64 8.37 7.17
CA THR A 139 -2.01 7.38 6.18
C THR A 139 -3.18 6.54 6.68
N ARG A 140 -3.74 5.69 5.83
CA ARG A 140 -4.76 4.72 6.23
C ARG A 140 -4.16 3.73 7.24
N ASN A 141 -4.97 3.37 8.22
CA ASN A 141 -4.55 2.43 9.25
C ASN A 141 -4.54 0.99 8.73
N VAL A 142 -3.36 0.42 8.58
CA VAL A 142 -3.17 -0.96 8.08
C VAL A 142 -3.78 -2.02 9.00
N TYR A 143 -4.00 -1.69 10.28
CA TYR A 143 -4.56 -2.62 11.26
C TYR A 143 -6.08 -2.61 11.32
N ASP A 144 -6.73 -1.61 10.73
CA ASP A 144 -8.17 -1.36 10.89
C ASP A 144 -9.02 -1.99 9.77
N GLY A 145 -8.37 -2.68 8.83
CA GLY A 145 -9.04 -3.36 7.73
C GLY A 145 -10.07 -2.49 7.01
N PRO A 146 -11.31 -3.00 6.80
CA PRO A 146 -12.36 -2.27 6.08
C PRO A 146 -12.92 -1.06 6.82
N LEU A 147 -12.71 -0.92 8.14
CA LEU A 147 -13.29 0.15 8.97
C LEU A 147 -12.66 1.52 8.70
N GLY A 148 -11.43 1.55 8.20
CA GLY A 148 -10.89 2.72 7.53
C GLY A 148 -10.41 3.87 8.43
N GLY A 149 -9.85 3.58 9.59
CA GLY A 149 -9.16 4.56 10.42
C GLY A 149 -7.87 5.11 9.78
N THR A 150 -7.27 6.10 10.43
CA THR A 150 -5.97 6.66 10.03
C THR A 150 -4.93 6.45 11.12
N LEU A 151 -3.66 6.41 10.73
CA LEU A 151 -2.53 6.38 11.63
C LEU A 151 -1.48 7.45 11.26
N GLY A 152 -0.76 7.94 12.27
CA GLY A 152 0.25 8.97 12.07
C GLY A 152 -0.30 10.40 11.90
N PRO A 153 0.52 11.36 11.46
CA PRO A 153 1.95 11.13 11.27
C PRO A 153 2.69 10.92 12.60
N PHE A 154 3.77 10.12 12.59
CA PHE A 154 4.65 9.97 13.74
C PHE A 154 6.05 10.49 13.38
N ALA A 155 6.63 11.29 14.26
CA ALA A 155 7.94 11.87 14.04
C ALA A 155 9.06 10.82 14.01
N ASP A 156 8.88 9.72 14.74
CA ASP A 156 9.86 8.66 14.87
C ASP A 156 9.21 7.30 15.15
N GLU A 157 10.05 6.25 15.15
CA GLU A 157 9.60 4.88 15.40
C GLU A 157 9.16 4.68 16.88
N GLU A 158 9.63 5.51 17.83
CA GLU A 158 9.20 5.40 19.23
C GLU A 158 7.77 5.86 19.40
N ALA A 159 7.39 6.96 18.77
CA ALA A 159 6.02 7.44 18.77
C ALA A 159 5.06 6.45 18.10
N PHE A 160 5.47 5.81 17.00
CA PHE A 160 4.72 4.75 16.35
C PHE A 160 4.59 3.51 17.26
N ASP A 161 5.67 3.08 17.91
CA ASP A 161 5.63 1.98 18.86
C ASP A 161 4.72 2.28 20.05
N ASP A 162 4.76 3.49 20.61
CA ASP A 162 3.89 3.89 21.71
C ASP A 162 2.41 3.91 21.31
N TRP A 163 2.12 4.33 20.06
CA TRP A 163 0.78 4.24 19.49
C TRP A 163 0.30 2.79 19.35
N CYS A 164 1.14 1.89 18.85
CA CYS A 164 0.84 0.45 18.77
C CYS A 164 0.60 -0.14 20.17
N LEU A 165 1.50 0.14 21.12
CA LEU A 165 1.47 -0.40 22.47
C LEU A 165 0.32 0.14 23.32
N ALA A 166 -0.23 1.30 22.98
CA ALA A 166 -1.43 1.82 23.65
C ALA A 166 -2.66 0.91 23.46
N ARG A 167 -2.66 0.07 22.43
CA ARG A 167 -3.74 -0.85 22.06
C ARG A 167 -3.59 -2.24 22.69
N VAL A 168 -2.41 -2.53 23.24
CA VAL A 168 -2.10 -3.82 23.90
C VAL A 168 -1.57 -3.59 25.32
N PRO A 169 -2.36 -3.00 26.22
CA PRO A 169 -1.89 -2.49 27.50
C PRO A 169 -1.27 -3.57 28.39
N ILE A 170 -1.78 -4.81 28.34
CA ILE A 170 -1.32 -5.94 29.17
C ILE A 170 0.16 -6.25 28.94
N VAL A 171 0.64 -6.11 27.71
CA VAL A 171 2.03 -6.43 27.33
C VAL A 171 2.90 -5.19 27.11
N ARG A 172 2.34 -3.99 27.30
CA ARG A 172 2.96 -2.71 26.94
C ARG A 172 4.36 -2.53 27.53
N SER A 173 4.53 -2.72 28.82
CA SER A 173 5.81 -2.48 29.51
C SER A 173 6.92 -3.42 29.03
N THR A 174 6.58 -4.69 28.86
CA THR A 174 7.50 -5.72 28.36
C THR A 174 7.95 -5.43 26.94
N PHE A 175 7.00 -5.20 26.01
CA PHE A 175 7.33 -4.88 24.62
C PHE A 175 8.06 -3.55 24.48
N LYS A 176 7.69 -2.51 25.22
CA LYS A 176 8.39 -1.22 25.20
C LYS A 176 9.88 -1.37 25.50
N ARG A 177 10.22 -2.16 26.53
CA ARG A 177 11.62 -2.46 26.90
C ARG A 177 12.34 -3.25 25.79
N LEU A 178 11.68 -4.25 25.20
CA LEU A 178 12.26 -5.10 24.17
C LEU A 178 12.52 -4.33 22.88
N LEU A 179 11.56 -3.52 22.43
CA LEU A 179 11.68 -2.71 21.23
C LEU A 179 12.75 -1.63 21.35
N ARG A 180 12.84 -0.97 22.51
CA ARG A 180 13.95 -0.04 22.80
C ARG A 180 15.31 -0.70 22.66
N GLY A 181 15.45 -1.93 23.17
CA GLY A 181 16.68 -2.70 23.03
C GLY A 181 17.03 -3.06 21.58
N GLU A 182 16.03 -3.37 20.75
CA GLU A 182 16.23 -3.65 19.32
C GLU A 182 16.63 -2.40 18.54
N ARG A 183 15.95 -1.27 18.77
CA ARG A 183 16.33 0.02 18.16
C ARG A 183 17.76 0.41 18.49
N LYS A 184 18.14 0.32 19.77
CA LYS A 184 19.50 0.63 20.22
C LYS A 184 20.56 -0.25 19.54
N LYS A 185 20.26 -1.55 19.34
CA LYS A 185 21.16 -2.47 18.62
C LYS A 185 21.28 -2.15 17.13
N ARG A 186 20.18 -1.71 16.47
CA ARG A 186 20.23 -1.28 15.06
C ARG A 186 21.07 -0.01 14.89
N LEU A 187 20.85 0.98 15.73
CA LEU A 187 21.61 2.24 15.72
C LEU A 187 23.09 2.04 16.09
N GLY A 188 23.41 1.12 17.00
CA GLY A 188 24.78 0.86 17.42
C GLY A 188 25.61 0.01 16.46
N ARG A 189 24.99 -0.71 15.52
CA ARG A 189 25.68 -1.48 14.47
C ARG A 189 26.10 -0.63 13.27
N GLY A 190 25.53 0.54 13.09
CA GLY A 190 25.90 1.53 12.09
C GLY A 190 26.99 2.45 12.63
N GLY A 191 28.18 1.92 12.92
CA GLY A 191 29.35 2.69 13.42
C GLY A 191 30.01 3.61 12.40
N GLY A 192 29.24 4.43 11.75
CA GLY A 192 29.60 5.53 10.87
C GLY A 192 28.27 6.14 10.53
N GLY A 193 28.07 7.42 10.88
CA GLY A 193 26.81 8.17 10.78
C GLY A 193 25.93 7.76 9.62
N ASP A 194 25.16 6.70 9.80
CA ASP A 194 24.26 6.20 8.77
C ASP A 194 23.19 7.28 8.56
N ALA A 195 23.33 8.01 7.48
CA ALA A 195 22.39 9.04 7.03
C ALA A 195 20.95 8.49 6.85
N ARG A 196 20.73 7.19 7.08
CA ARG A 196 19.44 6.50 7.06
C ARG A 196 18.76 6.43 8.44
N ALA A 197 19.50 6.72 9.53
CA ALA A 197 18.89 6.78 10.86
C ALA A 197 17.87 7.93 10.90
N GLY A 198 16.59 7.60 11.04
CA GLY A 198 15.47 8.56 11.03
C GLY A 198 14.80 8.77 9.67
N ARG A 199 15.12 7.97 8.65
CA ARG A 199 14.39 7.96 7.38
C ARG A 199 13.46 6.74 7.30
N PHE A 200 12.22 6.99 6.93
CA PHE A 200 11.23 5.94 6.68
C PHE A 200 11.13 5.71 5.18
N VAL A 201 10.95 4.47 4.78
CA VAL A 201 10.94 4.09 3.36
C VAL A 201 9.51 3.97 2.85
N LEU A 202 9.33 4.20 1.55
CA LEU A 202 8.06 3.95 0.88
C LEU A 202 7.69 2.48 1.07
N THR A 203 6.53 2.26 1.65
CA THR A 203 5.91 0.98 1.96
C THR A 203 4.58 0.92 1.23
N HIS A 204 4.29 -0.18 0.54
CA HIS A 204 3.00 -0.38 -0.12
C HIS A 204 1.89 -0.63 0.89
N GLY A 205 2.18 -1.41 1.92
CA GLY A 205 1.27 -1.71 3.03
C GLY A 205 0.29 -2.86 2.75
N ASP A 206 0.06 -3.19 1.48
CA ASP A 206 -0.74 -4.33 1.02
C ASP A 206 -0.09 -5.00 -0.20
N LEU A 207 1.16 -5.45 -0.04
CA LEU A 207 1.91 -6.12 -1.11
C LEU A 207 1.44 -7.56 -1.27
N THR A 208 0.27 -7.72 -1.88
CA THR A 208 -0.36 -9.01 -2.15
C THR A 208 -0.22 -9.39 -3.63
N PRO A 209 -0.31 -10.67 -4.00
CA PRO A 209 -0.23 -11.07 -5.41
C PRO A 209 -1.42 -10.57 -6.25
N ARG A 210 -2.51 -10.13 -5.63
CA ARG A 210 -3.63 -9.45 -6.30
C ARG A 210 -3.27 -8.05 -6.78
N ASN A 211 -2.35 -7.38 -6.07
CA ASN A 211 -1.92 -6.02 -6.35
C ASN A 211 -0.67 -5.98 -7.26
N ILE A 212 -0.16 -7.13 -7.69
CA ILE A 212 0.98 -7.26 -8.60
C ILE A 212 0.47 -7.67 -9.96
N MET A 213 0.68 -6.81 -10.97
CA MET A 213 0.22 -7.03 -12.33
C MET A 213 1.34 -7.59 -13.19
N VAL A 214 1.03 -8.62 -13.99
CA VAL A 214 1.99 -9.27 -14.90
C VAL A 214 1.40 -9.50 -16.29
N GLN A 215 2.25 -9.51 -17.30
CA GLN A 215 1.94 -9.95 -18.65
C GLN A 215 2.97 -11.01 -19.08
N GLY A 216 2.54 -12.27 -19.12
CA GLY A 216 3.48 -13.39 -19.15
C GLY A 216 4.36 -13.37 -17.90
N ASN A 217 5.67 -13.40 -18.07
CA ASN A 217 6.66 -13.31 -16.98
C ASN A 217 7.22 -11.89 -16.76
N VAL A 218 6.57 -10.87 -17.33
CA VAL A 218 6.97 -9.47 -17.18
C VAL A 218 6.08 -8.80 -16.13
N LEU A 219 6.69 -8.21 -15.11
CA LEU A 219 6.03 -7.36 -14.13
C LEU A 219 5.64 -6.03 -14.79
N THR A 220 4.35 -5.72 -14.82
CA THR A 220 3.82 -4.52 -15.48
C THR A 220 3.43 -3.42 -14.50
N GLY A 221 3.14 -3.76 -13.25
CA GLY A 221 2.84 -2.75 -12.22
C GLY A 221 2.48 -3.31 -10.86
N ILE A 222 2.51 -2.40 -9.87
CA ILE A 222 2.03 -2.63 -8.51
C ILE A 222 0.91 -1.61 -8.29
N ILE A 223 -0.30 -2.09 -8.00
CA ILE A 223 -1.53 -1.28 -7.92
C ILE A 223 -2.06 -1.21 -6.49
N ASP A 224 -3.05 -0.35 -6.26
CA ASP A 224 -3.78 -0.21 -4.99
C ASP A 224 -2.93 0.28 -3.81
N SER A 225 -2.46 1.53 -3.93
CA SER A 225 -1.62 2.18 -2.92
C SER A 225 -2.42 2.77 -1.74
N GLU A 226 -3.61 2.27 -1.43
CA GLU A 226 -4.48 2.85 -0.39
C GLU A 226 -3.91 2.77 1.03
N LEU A 227 -3.04 1.76 1.30
CA LEU A 227 -2.35 1.58 2.57
C LEU A 227 -0.91 2.10 2.54
N SER A 228 -0.49 2.69 1.40
CA SER A 228 0.89 3.15 1.24
C SER A 228 1.23 4.33 2.14
N GLY A 229 2.49 4.35 2.56
CA GLY A 229 3.06 5.41 3.37
C GLY A 229 4.56 5.25 3.52
N PHE A 230 5.15 6.14 4.32
CA PHE A 230 6.54 6.01 4.75
C PHE A 230 6.58 5.32 6.10
N PHE A 231 7.31 4.20 6.19
CA PHE A 231 7.40 3.37 7.39
C PHE A 231 8.83 2.85 7.60
N PRO A 232 9.15 2.34 8.79
CA PRO A 232 10.41 1.59 8.99
C PRO A 232 10.53 0.44 7.99
N GLU A 233 11.73 0.13 7.54
CA GLU A 233 12.00 -0.82 6.44
C GLU A 233 11.38 -2.22 6.66
N TYR A 234 11.22 -2.65 7.90
CA TYR A 234 10.58 -3.94 8.24
C TYR A 234 9.06 -3.94 8.03
N ALA A 235 8.44 -2.75 7.87
CA ALA A 235 6.98 -2.62 7.92
C ALA A 235 6.29 -3.34 6.75
N GLU A 236 6.86 -3.29 5.53
CA GLU A 236 6.30 -4.00 4.38
C GLU A 236 6.08 -5.50 4.69
N ARG A 237 7.09 -6.15 5.27
CA ARG A 237 6.98 -7.57 5.65
C ARG A 237 6.02 -7.79 6.81
N ALA A 238 6.03 -6.87 7.80
CA ALA A 238 5.15 -6.98 8.94
C ALA A 238 3.68 -6.83 8.53
N PHE A 239 3.37 -5.85 7.67
CA PHE A 239 2.01 -5.58 7.18
C PHE A 239 1.52 -6.66 6.21
N ALA A 240 2.39 -7.12 5.31
CA ALA A 240 2.03 -8.20 4.39
C ALA A 240 1.57 -9.48 5.10
N ARG A 241 1.95 -9.70 6.35
CA ARG A 241 1.51 -10.85 7.17
C ARG A 241 0.19 -10.61 7.91
N LEU A 242 -0.32 -9.38 7.95
CA LEU A 242 -1.62 -9.04 8.55
C LEU A 242 -2.79 -9.35 7.63
N CYS A 243 -2.57 -9.27 6.33
CA CYS A 243 -3.62 -9.56 5.36
C CYS A 243 -3.94 -11.05 5.37
N HIS A 244 -4.97 -11.46 6.10
CA HIS A 244 -5.38 -12.88 6.28
C HIS A 244 -5.86 -13.59 5.02
N GLN A 245 -5.85 -12.93 3.87
CA GLN A 245 -6.31 -13.46 2.58
C GLN A 245 -5.15 -13.78 1.64
N HIS A 246 -3.96 -14.09 2.19
CA HIS A 246 -2.86 -14.50 1.35
C HIS A 246 -3.00 -15.94 0.89
N GLU A 247 -2.66 -16.14 -0.34
CA GLU A 247 -2.31 -17.46 -0.85
C GLU A 247 -1.14 -18.00 -0.03
N GLU A 248 -1.22 -19.24 0.44
CA GLU A 248 -0.17 -19.86 1.28
C GLU A 248 1.21 -19.79 0.63
N TRP A 249 1.27 -19.88 -0.70
CA TRP A 249 2.51 -19.81 -1.48
C TRP A 249 3.15 -18.41 -1.48
N TRP A 250 2.40 -17.34 -1.15
CA TRP A 250 2.92 -15.97 -1.24
C TRP A 250 3.85 -15.60 -0.07
N LEU A 251 3.56 -16.07 1.13
CA LEU A 251 4.41 -15.78 2.29
C LEU A 251 5.87 -16.22 2.12
N PRO A 252 6.19 -17.44 1.63
CA PRO A 252 7.57 -17.82 1.30
C PRO A 252 8.23 -16.90 0.27
N VAL A 253 7.49 -16.42 -0.72
CA VAL A 253 8.01 -15.45 -1.71
C VAL A 253 8.36 -14.11 -1.06
N LEU A 254 7.48 -13.58 -0.21
CA LEU A 254 7.77 -12.37 0.55
C LEU A 254 8.98 -12.55 1.49
N ASP A 255 9.11 -13.71 2.13
CA ASP A 255 10.22 -14.02 3.02
C ASP A 255 11.58 -14.05 2.28
N GLU A 256 11.58 -14.39 1.00
CA GLU A 256 12.75 -14.32 0.14
C GLU A 256 13.07 -12.88 -0.33
N LEU A 257 12.06 -12.05 -0.55
CA LEU A 257 12.21 -10.73 -1.17
C LEU A 257 12.42 -9.60 -0.16
N LEU A 258 11.83 -9.71 1.03
CA LEU A 258 11.78 -8.64 2.02
C LEU A 258 12.79 -8.87 3.16
N PRO A 259 13.36 -7.79 3.72
CA PRO A 259 14.24 -7.92 4.87
C PRO A 259 13.53 -8.52 6.06
N GLY A 260 14.26 -9.26 6.88
CA GLY A 260 13.73 -9.92 8.05
C GLY A 260 13.11 -8.93 9.04
N CYS A 261 11.93 -9.28 9.54
CA CYS A 261 11.31 -8.64 10.70
C CYS A 261 11.65 -9.47 11.94
N SER A 262 12.00 -8.83 13.07
CA SER A 262 12.25 -9.56 14.31
C SER A 262 10.98 -10.30 14.77
N LYS A 263 11.16 -11.48 15.39
CA LYS A 263 10.03 -12.24 15.95
C LYS A 263 9.17 -11.40 16.91
N ARG A 264 9.82 -10.49 17.66
CA ARG A 264 9.15 -9.61 18.62
C ARG A 264 8.32 -8.53 17.92
N ARG A 265 8.88 -7.91 16.87
CA ARG A 265 8.16 -6.94 16.06
C ARG A 265 6.95 -7.61 15.38
N HIS A 266 7.15 -8.80 14.84
CA HIS A 266 6.07 -9.57 14.25
C HIS A 266 4.97 -9.89 15.28
N ALA A 267 5.33 -10.36 16.49
CA ALA A 267 4.36 -10.62 17.54
C ALA A 267 3.60 -9.37 17.98
N LEU A 268 4.27 -8.20 18.10
CA LEU A 268 3.59 -6.94 18.40
C LEU A 268 2.60 -6.57 17.29
N THR A 269 3.02 -6.67 16.04
CA THR A 269 2.16 -6.36 14.88
C THR A 269 0.88 -7.18 14.89
N ALA A 270 0.99 -8.50 15.12
CA ALA A 270 -0.17 -9.39 15.22
C ALA A 270 -1.07 -9.06 16.42
N LEU A 271 -0.50 -8.71 17.57
CA LEU A 271 -1.28 -8.31 18.76
C LEU A 271 -2.04 -7.01 18.54
N VAL A 272 -1.44 -6.05 17.84
CA VAL A 272 -2.10 -4.78 17.50
C VAL A 272 -3.26 -5.02 16.55
N GLU A 273 -3.08 -5.88 15.54
CA GLU A 273 -4.14 -6.28 14.62
C GLU A 273 -5.34 -6.89 15.37
N LEU A 274 -5.08 -7.87 16.24
CA LEU A 274 -6.13 -8.48 17.06
C LEU A 274 -6.90 -7.47 17.91
N ALA A 275 -6.24 -6.40 18.37
CA ALA A 275 -6.88 -5.33 19.14
C ALA A 275 -7.79 -4.42 18.30
N PHE A 276 -7.68 -4.45 16.98
CA PHE A 276 -8.57 -3.75 16.02
C PHE A 276 -9.62 -4.68 15.41
N ALA A 277 -9.50 -6.00 15.58
CA ALA A 277 -10.52 -6.93 15.12
C ALA A 277 -11.87 -6.59 15.78
N PRO A 278 -12.97 -6.51 15.04
CA PRO A 278 -14.29 -6.36 15.64
C PRO A 278 -14.59 -7.57 16.52
N PRO A 279 -15.34 -7.39 17.61
CA PRO A 279 -15.74 -8.46 18.52
C PRO A 279 -16.60 -9.52 17.84
#